data_c503cf8d4ea773e67fa92a0ccbcabf62
#
_entry.id   c503cf8d4ea773e67fa92a0ccbcabf62
#
_cell.length_a   1.000
_cell.length_b   1.000
_cell.length_c   1.000
_cell.angle_alpha   90.00
_cell.angle_beta   90.00
_cell.angle_gamma   90.00
#
_symmetry.space_group_name_H-M   'P 1'
#
loop_
_entity.id
_entity.type
_entity.pdbx_description
1 polymer ?
#
loop_
_entity_poly.entity_id
_entity_poly.type
_entity_poly.pdbx_seq_one_letter_code
_entity_poly.pdbx_strand_id
1 'polypeptide(L)'
;KPRIGLLNIGEEECKGNELSLKTFELLSNEKSFDFGGNCEGRDVLSGSFDVVVCDGFTGNILLKFLESVGGVLLDILRSELPRGRRGKVGSAFLKSNLLRIKKRLDHAEHGGALLLGVNGICVIGHGSSKSLSVVSALRLAHSAVNHDVMENLNQLQKPVSYTHLTLPTKSS
;
A
#
# COMPACT_ATOMS: atom_id res chain seq x y z
N LYS A 1 -6.77 17.40 4.57
CA LYS A 1 -5.63 17.03 3.71
C LYS A 1 -5.06 15.71 4.20
N PRO A 2 -4.80 14.73 3.32
CA PRO A 2 -4.15 13.49 3.72
C PRO A 2 -2.70 13.78 4.13
N ARG A 3 -2.25 13.12 5.20
CA ARG A 3 -0.87 13.18 5.65
C ARG A 3 -0.04 12.14 4.91
N ILE A 4 1.02 12.59 4.24
CA ILE A 4 1.85 11.77 3.37
C ILE A 4 3.20 11.52 4.03
N GLY A 5 3.63 10.25 4.09
CA GLY A 5 4.95 9.83 4.51
C GLY A 5 5.77 9.28 3.35
N LEU A 6 7.08 9.49 3.37
CA LEU A 6 8.01 8.83 2.45
C LEU A 6 8.65 7.64 3.17
N LEU A 7 8.44 6.43 2.66
CA LEU A 7 9.03 5.22 3.25
C LEU A 7 10.56 5.27 3.14
N ASN A 8 11.20 5.13 4.29
CA ASN A 8 12.65 5.21 4.40
C ASN A 8 13.17 4.26 5.50
N ILE A 9 14.48 4.21 5.68
CA ILE A 9 15.16 3.41 6.70
C ILE A 9 15.33 4.14 8.04
N GLY A 10 14.91 5.39 8.13
CA GLY A 10 14.96 6.25 9.32
C GLY A 10 14.15 7.51 9.10
N GLU A 11 13.74 8.16 10.19
CA GLU A 11 12.90 9.35 10.18
C GLU A 11 13.67 10.63 9.79
N GLU A 12 15.01 10.62 9.92
CA GLU A 12 15.83 11.79 9.66
C GLU A 12 15.90 12.12 8.16
N GLU A 13 15.93 13.38 7.81
CA GLU A 13 15.94 13.90 6.43
C GLU A 13 17.12 13.38 5.59
N CYS A 14 18.27 13.12 6.25
CA CYS A 14 19.50 12.66 5.60
C CYS A 14 19.54 11.15 5.33
N LYS A 15 18.53 10.39 5.73
CA LYS A 15 18.48 8.93 5.56
C LYS A 15 18.01 8.53 4.18
N GLY A 16 18.42 7.31 3.80
CA GLY A 16 17.99 6.65 2.58
C GLY A 16 19.02 6.71 1.45
N ASN A 17 18.58 6.33 0.27
CA ASN A 17 19.34 6.36 -0.95
C ASN A 17 19.13 7.67 -1.73
N GLU A 18 19.83 7.84 -2.84
CA GLU A 18 19.74 9.04 -3.68
C GLU A 18 18.30 9.33 -4.14
N LEU A 19 17.52 8.29 -4.46
CA LEU A 19 16.13 8.44 -4.87
C LEU A 19 15.26 8.99 -3.74
N SER A 20 15.38 8.42 -2.54
CA SER A 20 14.60 8.88 -1.38
C SER A 20 14.98 10.28 -0.94
N LEU A 21 16.28 10.64 -0.98
CA LEU A 21 16.73 12.01 -0.65
C LEU A 21 16.16 13.05 -1.63
N LYS A 22 16.23 12.80 -2.93
CA LYS A 22 15.63 13.67 -3.95
C LYS A 22 14.11 13.76 -3.83
N THR A 23 13.46 12.64 -3.53
CA THR A 23 12.01 12.59 -3.32
C THR A 23 11.60 13.38 -2.09
N PHE A 24 12.37 13.27 -0.99
CA PHE A 24 12.13 14.05 0.22
C PHE A 24 12.17 15.55 -0.05
N GLU A 25 13.19 16.01 -0.77
CA GLU A 25 13.32 17.43 -1.16
C GLU A 25 12.11 17.91 -1.99
N LEU A 26 11.68 17.12 -2.97
CA LEU A 26 10.53 17.48 -3.82
C LEU A 26 9.23 17.52 -3.00
N LEU A 27 8.99 16.52 -2.13
CA LEU A 27 7.79 16.47 -1.31
C LEU A 27 7.76 17.57 -0.26
N SER A 28 8.91 17.95 0.33
CA SER A 28 9.02 19.03 1.32
C SER A 28 8.70 20.41 0.72
N ASN A 29 8.97 20.61 -0.56
CA ASN A 29 8.68 21.85 -1.27
C ASN A 29 7.24 21.94 -1.77
N GLU A 30 6.49 20.84 -1.79
CA GLU A 30 5.11 20.81 -2.27
C GLU A 30 4.12 21.23 -1.17
N LYS A 31 3.23 22.18 -1.49
CA LYS A 31 2.28 22.76 -0.53
C LYS A 31 0.84 22.27 -0.70
N SER A 32 0.58 21.47 -1.73
CA SER A 32 -0.77 20.98 -2.02
C SER A 32 -1.28 19.93 -1.04
N PHE A 33 -0.38 19.21 -0.36
CA PHE A 33 -0.66 18.19 0.65
C PHE A 33 0.11 18.42 1.95
N ASP A 34 -0.15 17.58 2.97
CA ASP A 34 0.55 17.58 4.24
C ASP A 34 1.66 16.53 4.19
N PHE A 35 2.90 16.96 3.92
CA PHE A 35 4.06 16.06 3.96
C PHE A 35 4.56 15.94 5.39
N GLY A 36 4.46 14.75 5.96
CA GLY A 36 4.85 14.43 7.34
C GLY A 36 6.30 13.97 7.50
N GLY A 37 7.10 13.98 6.41
CA GLY A 37 8.50 13.55 6.42
C GLY A 37 8.71 12.07 6.10
N ASN A 38 9.89 11.55 6.47
CA ASN A 38 10.21 10.14 6.35
C ASN A 38 9.42 9.31 7.38
N CYS A 39 9.05 8.10 6.98
CA CYS A 39 8.44 7.09 7.84
C CYS A 39 9.15 5.75 7.68
N GLU A 40 9.20 4.96 8.73
CA GLU A 40 9.79 3.64 8.72
C GLU A 40 8.74 2.54 8.49
N GLY A 41 9.20 1.31 8.26
CA GLY A 41 8.30 0.17 8.08
C GLY A 41 7.31 -0.05 9.23
N ARG A 42 7.66 0.33 10.47
CA ARG A 42 6.77 0.28 11.64
C ARG A 42 5.59 1.26 11.54
N ASP A 43 5.76 2.34 10.80
CA ASP A 43 4.76 3.40 10.70
C ASP A 43 3.70 3.11 9.64
N VAL A 44 3.99 2.20 8.70
CA VAL A 44 3.08 1.86 7.59
C VAL A 44 1.70 1.40 8.07
N LEU A 45 1.64 0.68 9.20
CA LEU A 45 0.39 0.19 9.78
C LEU A 45 -0.04 0.95 11.04
N SER A 46 0.70 1.99 11.45
CA SER A 46 0.43 2.74 12.68
C SER A 46 -0.80 3.66 12.59
N GLY A 47 -1.18 4.05 11.38
CA GLY A 47 -2.19 5.09 11.15
C GLY A 47 -1.65 6.51 11.31
N SER A 48 -0.33 6.69 11.45
CA SER A 48 0.32 8.00 11.54
C SER A 48 0.33 8.76 10.22
N PHE A 49 0.19 8.04 9.11
CA PHE A 49 0.11 8.56 7.76
C PHE A 49 -1.11 7.99 7.04
N ASP A 50 -1.77 8.81 6.24
CA ASP A 50 -2.89 8.39 5.39
C ASP A 50 -2.39 7.75 4.09
N VAL A 51 -1.22 8.19 3.62
CA VAL A 51 -0.57 7.69 2.40
C VAL A 51 0.92 7.54 2.66
N VAL A 52 1.48 6.39 2.30
CA VAL A 52 2.92 6.15 2.33
C VAL A 52 3.42 5.96 0.89
N VAL A 53 4.36 6.79 0.49
CA VAL A 53 4.98 6.78 -0.84
C VAL A 53 6.30 6.03 -0.78
N CYS A 54 6.55 5.18 -1.77
CA CYS A 54 7.83 4.50 -1.95
C CYS A 54 8.04 4.14 -3.43
N ASP A 55 9.25 3.67 -3.77
CA ASP A 55 9.48 3.07 -5.08
C ASP A 55 8.79 1.70 -5.21
N GLY A 56 8.55 1.27 -6.46
CA GLY A 56 7.78 0.05 -6.73
C GLY A 56 8.48 -1.24 -6.27
N PHE A 57 9.81 -1.26 -6.22
CA PHE A 57 10.56 -2.42 -5.73
C PHE A 57 10.40 -2.58 -4.22
N THR A 58 10.65 -1.52 -3.47
CA THR A 58 10.49 -1.49 -2.00
C THR A 58 9.03 -1.77 -1.62
N GLY A 59 8.08 -1.12 -2.29
CA GLY A 59 6.65 -1.33 -2.05
C GLY A 59 6.20 -2.76 -2.30
N ASN A 60 6.66 -3.39 -3.37
CA ASN A 60 6.32 -4.77 -3.68
C ASN A 60 6.92 -5.77 -2.67
N ILE A 61 8.14 -5.53 -2.18
CA ILE A 61 8.73 -6.33 -1.11
C ILE A 61 7.92 -6.19 0.17
N LEU A 62 7.59 -4.97 0.56
CA LEU A 62 6.81 -4.68 1.76
C LEU A 62 5.42 -5.34 1.71
N LEU A 63 4.70 -5.21 0.59
CA LEU A 63 3.39 -5.85 0.41
C LEU A 63 3.49 -7.37 0.55
N LYS A 64 4.43 -8.02 -0.15
CA LYS A 64 4.63 -9.47 -0.08
C LYS A 64 5.02 -9.94 1.32
N PHE A 65 5.81 -9.15 2.04
CA PHE A 65 6.17 -9.43 3.42
C PHE A 65 4.96 -9.37 4.34
N LEU A 66 4.15 -8.31 4.25
CA LEU A 66 2.92 -8.16 5.04
C LEU A 66 1.92 -9.29 4.77
N GLU A 67 1.74 -9.69 3.50
CA GLU A 67 0.92 -10.84 3.11
C GLU A 67 1.40 -12.13 3.81
N SER A 68 2.70 -12.37 3.79
CA SER A 68 3.31 -13.56 4.42
C SER A 68 3.15 -13.55 5.93
N VAL A 69 3.41 -12.43 6.58
CA VAL A 69 3.27 -12.27 8.04
C VAL A 69 1.84 -12.52 8.49
N GLY A 70 0.85 -11.99 7.77
CA GLY A 70 -0.57 -12.26 8.05
C GLY A 70 -0.92 -13.74 8.01
N GLY A 71 -0.40 -14.49 7.02
CA GLY A 71 -0.55 -15.94 6.91
C GLY A 71 0.10 -16.69 8.07
N VAL A 72 1.36 -16.40 8.34
CA VAL A 72 2.14 -17.04 9.43
C VAL A 72 1.48 -16.79 10.78
N LEU A 73 1.04 -15.56 11.07
CA LEU A 73 0.35 -15.24 12.32
C LEU A 73 -0.94 -16.06 12.49
N LEU A 74 -1.74 -16.20 11.44
CA LEU A 74 -2.96 -17.01 11.48
C LEU A 74 -2.64 -18.49 11.71
N ASP A 75 -1.57 -19.02 11.13
CA ASP A 75 -1.19 -20.42 11.31
C ASP A 75 -0.63 -20.67 12.72
N ILE A 76 0.13 -19.73 13.28
CA ILE A 76 0.54 -19.78 14.69
C ILE A 76 -0.70 -19.80 15.60
N LEU A 77 -1.66 -18.92 15.40
CA LEU A 77 -2.89 -18.90 16.20
C LEU A 77 -3.68 -20.20 16.09
N ARG A 78 -3.78 -20.77 14.90
CA ARG A 78 -4.47 -22.06 14.66
C ARG A 78 -3.78 -23.23 15.36
N SER A 79 -2.45 -23.22 15.43
CA SER A 79 -1.68 -24.30 16.05
C SER A 79 -1.61 -24.19 17.58
N GLU A 80 -1.51 -22.95 18.08
CA GLU A 80 -1.30 -22.70 19.52
C GLU A 80 -2.61 -22.67 20.32
N LEU A 81 -3.67 -22.04 19.80
CA LEU A 81 -4.92 -21.89 20.56
C LEU A 81 -5.56 -23.23 20.98
N PRO A 82 -5.61 -24.29 20.15
CA PRO A 82 -6.25 -25.55 20.56
C PRO A 82 -5.35 -26.48 21.42
N ARG A 83 -4.21 -25.98 21.92
CA ARG A 83 -3.33 -26.83 22.76
C ARG A 83 -3.96 -27.19 24.09
N GLY A 84 -3.95 -28.50 24.39
CA GLY A 84 -4.51 -29.06 25.59
C GLY A 84 -6.06 -29.02 25.66
N ARG A 85 -6.65 -29.56 26.71
CA ARG A 85 -8.12 -29.64 26.87
C ARG A 85 -8.76 -28.26 26.99
N ARG A 86 -8.14 -27.35 27.76
CA ARG A 86 -8.62 -25.96 27.92
C ARG A 86 -8.52 -25.16 26.61
N GLY A 87 -7.42 -25.31 25.86
CA GLY A 87 -7.23 -24.67 24.58
C GLY A 87 -8.25 -25.12 23.55
N LYS A 88 -8.60 -26.40 23.49
CA LYS A 88 -9.65 -26.93 22.60
C LYS A 88 -11.01 -26.29 22.86
N VAL A 89 -11.41 -26.18 24.14
CA VAL A 89 -12.66 -25.50 24.50
C VAL A 89 -12.61 -24.02 24.20
N GLY A 90 -11.53 -23.32 24.60
CA GLY A 90 -11.35 -21.90 24.34
C GLY A 90 -11.33 -21.56 22.85
N SER A 91 -10.65 -22.37 22.04
CA SER A 91 -10.58 -22.13 20.58
C SER A 91 -11.93 -22.33 19.90
N ALA A 92 -12.81 -23.19 20.40
CA ALA A 92 -14.18 -23.35 19.91
C ALA A 92 -14.98 -22.05 20.10
N PHE A 93 -14.87 -21.40 21.24
CA PHE A 93 -15.52 -20.11 21.52
C PHE A 93 -14.92 -18.98 20.69
N LEU A 94 -13.63 -19.01 20.41
CA LEU A 94 -12.93 -17.97 19.64
C LEU A 94 -13.04 -18.13 18.12
N LYS A 95 -13.61 -19.23 17.64
CA LYS A 95 -13.66 -19.56 16.19
C LYS A 95 -14.25 -18.44 15.34
N SER A 96 -15.35 -17.84 15.77
CA SER A 96 -15.99 -16.74 15.05
C SER A 96 -15.12 -15.47 15.01
N ASN A 97 -14.38 -15.20 16.10
CA ASN A 97 -13.47 -14.06 16.18
C ASN A 97 -12.27 -14.27 15.24
N LEU A 98 -11.69 -15.47 15.22
CA LEU A 98 -10.59 -15.83 14.33
C LEU A 98 -11.01 -15.75 12.86
N LEU A 99 -12.22 -16.16 12.52
CA LEU A 99 -12.75 -16.00 11.16
C LEU A 99 -12.89 -14.53 10.77
N ARG A 100 -13.30 -13.65 11.68
CA ARG A 100 -13.36 -12.20 11.42
C ARG A 100 -11.98 -11.59 11.24
N ILE A 101 -10.98 -12.01 12.06
CA ILE A 101 -9.60 -11.56 11.89
C ILE A 101 -9.07 -12.04 10.54
N LYS A 102 -9.25 -13.31 10.19
CA LYS A 102 -8.86 -13.86 8.90
C LYS A 102 -9.45 -13.01 7.75
N LYS A 103 -10.75 -12.71 7.83
CA LYS A 103 -11.44 -11.91 6.81
C LYS A 103 -10.84 -10.52 6.66
N ARG A 104 -10.46 -9.85 7.75
CA ARG A 104 -9.80 -8.54 7.73
C ARG A 104 -8.39 -8.58 7.12
N LEU A 105 -7.69 -9.70 7.25
CA LEU A 105 -6.36 -9.91 6.69
C LEU A 105 -6.39 -10.46 5.25
N ASP A 106 -7.57 -10.85 4.76
CA ASP A 106 -7.72 -11.43 3.42
C ASP A 106 -7.77 -10.32 2.36
N HIS A 107 -6.72 -10.23 1.57
CA HIS A 107 -6.61 -9.26 0.48
C HIS A 107 -7.68 -9.43 -0.61
N ALA A 108 -8.34 -10.58 -0.67
CA ALA A 108 -9.43 -10.83 -1.63
C ALA A 108 -10.60 -9.86 -1.47
N GLU A 109 -10.80 -9.26 -0.28
CA GLU A 109 -11.84 -8.26 -0.05
C GLU A 109 -11.53 -6.89 -0.68
N HIS A 110 -10.24 -6.56 -0.86
CA HIS A 110 -9.83 -5.27 -1.44
C HIS A 110 -9.85 -5.27 -2.98
N GLY A 111 -9.92 -6.45 -3.62
CA GLY A 111 -10.16 -6.62 -5.05
C GLY A 111 -9.01 -6.25 -5.98
N GLY A 112 -8.14 -5.32 -5.60
CA GLY A 112 -7.03 -4.82 -6.40
C GLY A 112 -6.68 -3.37 -6.10
N ALA A 113 -5.78 -2.82 -6.89
CA ALA A 113 -5.32 -1.43 -6.79
C ALA A 113 -5.53 -0.69 -8.12
N LEU A 114 -5.82 0.61 -8.04
CA LEU A 114 -5.88 1.48 -9.21
C LEU A 114 -4.47 1.65 -9.79
N LEU A 115 -4.33 1.42 -11.09
CA LEU A 115 -3.13 1.77 -11.85
C LEU A 115 -3.20 3.25 -12.21
N LEU A 116 -2.36 4.05 -11.56
CA LEU A 116 -2.26 5.48 -11.84
C LEU A 116 -1.31 5.74 -13.02
N GLY A 117 -1.44 6.91 -13.66
CA GLY A 117 -0.58 7.31 -14.78
C GLY A 117 -1.02 6.77 -16.15
N VAL A 118 -2.20 6.16 -16.25
CA VAL A 118 -2.83 5.75 -17.51
C VAL A 118 -4.07 6.60 -17.79
N ASN A 119 -4.43 6.76 -19.06
CA ASN A 119 -5.59 7.56 -19.45
C ASN A 119 -6.89 6.71 -19.40
N GLY A 120 -7.27 6.31 -18.21
CA GLY A 120 -8.48 5.52 -17.95
C GLY A 120 -8.44 4.81 -16.60
N ILE A 121 -9.59 4.30 -16.15
CA ILE A 121 -9.67 3.50 -14.93
C ILE A 121 -9.17 2.08 -15.23
N CYS A 122 -8.04 1.73 -14.65
CA CYS A 122 -7.46 0.40 -14.71
C CYS A 122 -7.26 -0.13 -13.28
N VAL A 123 -7.76 -1.33 -12.99
CA VAL A 123 -7.60 -1.99 -11.68
C VAL A 123 -6.73 -3.22 -11.86
N ILE A 124 -5.62 -3.28 -11.13
CA ILE A 124 -4.73 -4.44 -11.11
C ILE A 124 -5.17 -5.37 -10.00
N GLY A 125 -5.57 -6.59 -10.38
CA GLY A 125 -5.89 -7.68 -9.45
C GLY A 125 -4.67 -8.58 -9.21
N HIS A 126 -4.76 -9.43 -8.18
CA HIS A 126 -3.74 -10.43 -7.90
C HIS A 126 -3.93 -11.67 -8.79
N GLY A 127 -2.84 -12.35 -9.17
CA GLY A 127 -2.91 -13.55 -10.03
C GLY A 127 -3.71 -14.72 -9.44
N SER A 128 -3.90 -14.77 -8.12
CA SER A 128 -4.74 -15.74 -7.40
C SER A 128 -6.18 -15.27 -7.18
N SER A 129 -6.61 -14.19 -7.82
CA SER A 129 -7.95 -13.59 -7.67
C SER A 129 -9.05 -14.59 -7.99
N LYS A 130 -10.06 -14.66 -7.11
CA LYS A 130 -11.29 -15.43 -7.29
C LYS A 130 -12.46 -14.50 -7.60
N SER A 131 -13.63 -15.06 -7.82
CA SER A 131 -14.85 -14.31 -8.16
C SER A 131 -15.13 -13.12 -7.22
N LEU A 132 -14.94 -13.29 -5.92
CA LEU A 132 -15.12 -12.21 -4.94
C LEU A 132 -14.14 -11.05 -5.18
N SER A 133 -12.88 -11.35 -5.46
CA SER A 133 -11.87 -10.32 -5.77
C SER A 133 -12.21 -9.55 -7.05
N VAL A 134 -12.73 -10.24 -8.06
CA VAL A 134 -13.19 -9.59 -9.32
C VAL A 134 -14.37 -8.65 -9.04
N VAL A 135 -15.34 -9.08 -8.23
CA VAL A 135 -16.45 -8.21 -7.81
C VAL A 135 -15.97 -6.98 -7.06
N SER A 136 -14.99 -7.16 -6.15
CA SER A 136 -14.40 -6.03 -5.41
C SER A 136 -13.63 -5.09 -6.32
N ALA A 137 -12.89 -5.61 -7.31
CA ALA A 137 -12.20 -4.81 -8.32
C ALA A 137 -13.18 -3.99 -9.18
N LEU A 138 -14.30 -4.59 -9.59
CA LEU A 138 -15.35 -3.88 -10.33
C LEU A 138 -16.01 -2.79 -9.48
N ARG A 139 -16.22 -3.04 -8.19
CA ARG A 139 -16.73 -2.00 -7.27
C ARG A 139 -15.74 -0.85 -7.11
N LEU A 140 -14.44 -1.15 -7.00
CA LEU A 140 -13.40 -0.13 -6.96
C LEU A 140 -13.40 0.71 -8.24
N ALA A 141 -13.44 0.07 -9.41
CA ALA A 141 -13.51 0.76 -10.69
C ALA A 141 -14.76 1.66 -10.80
N HIS A 142 -15.93 1.13 -10.42
CA HIS A 142 -17.19 1.87 -10.40
C HIS A 142 -17.12 3.08 -9.44
N SER A 143 -16.54 2.88 -8.25
CA SER A 143 -16.34 3.97 -7.29
C SER A 143 -15.41 5.05 -7.86
N ALA A 144 -14.32 4.66 -8.53
CA ALA A 144 -13.38 5.59 -9.14
C ALA A 144 -14.03 6.45 -10.25
N VAL A 145 -14.94 5.85 -11.04
CA VAL A 145 -15.72 6.59 -12.04
C VAL A 145 -16.69 7.57 -11.35
N ASN A 146 -17.43 7.13 -10.34
CA ASN A 146 -18.42 7.96 -9.66
C ASN A 146 -17.82 9.14 -8.88
N HIS A 147 -16.54 9.07 -8.50
CA HIS A 147 -15.84 10.15 -7.81
C HIS A 147 -14.92 10.94 -8.76
N ASP A 148 -15.09 10.80 -10.07
CA ASP A 148 -14.35 11.53 -11.11
C ASP A 148 -12.83 11.50 -10.89
N VAL A 149 -12.30 10.34 -10.46
CA VAL A 149 -10.87 10.19 -10.10
C VAL A 149 -9.97 10.62 -11.25
N MET A 150 -10.30 10.26 -12.50
CA MET A 150 -9.51 10.62 -13.67
C MET A 150 -9.52 12.13 -13.96
N GLU A 151 -10.67 12.77 -13.82
CA GLU A 151 -10.80 14.20 -14.03
C GLU A 151 -10.02 14.98 -12.97
N ASN A 152 -10.15 14.56 -11.69
CA ASN A 152 -9.40 15.16 -10.60
C ASN A 152 -7.87 14.98 -10.77
N LEU A 153 -7.41 13.81 -11.22
CA LEU A 153 -6.00 13.57 -11.49
C LEU A 153 -5.49 14.45 -12.64
N ASN A 154 -6.24 14.58 -13.72
CA ASN A 154 -5.88 15.42 -14.86
C ASN A 154 -5.80 16.90 -14.49
N GLN A 155 -6.67 17.37 -13.59
CA GLN A 155 -6.62 18.76 -13.10
C GLN A 155 -5.37 19.02 -12.23
N LEU A 156 -4.88 18.00 -11.51
CA LEU A 156 -3.68 18.08 -10.67
C LEU A 156 -2.39 17.97 -11.49
N GLN A 157 -2.42 17.29 -12.64
CA GLN A 157 -1.29 17.18 -13.56
C GLN A 157 -1.14 18.45 -14.39
N LYS A 158 -0.73 19.56 -13.77
CA LYS A 158 -0.08 20.61 -14.54
C LYS A 158 1.17 20.01 -15.16
N PRO A 159 1.45 20.20 -16.47
CA PRO A 159 2.64 19.64 -17.07
C PRO A 159 3.86 20.18 -16.32
N VAL A 160 4.51 19.33 -15.54
CA VAL A 160 5.84 19.60 -15.02
C VAL A 160 6.74 19.58 -16.26
N SER A 161 7.23 20.74 -16.65
CA SER A 161 8.21 20.86 -17.73
C SER A 161 9.46 20.10 -17.28
N TYR A 162 9.58 18.85 -17.70
CA TYR A 162 10.81 18.07 -17.59
C TYR A 162 11.82 18.61 -18.61
N THR A 163 12.35 19.79 -18.36
CA THR A 163 13.61 20.22 -18.98
C THR A 163 14.73 19.58 -18.16
N HIS A 164 15.50 18.70 -18.81
CA HIS A 164 16.73 18.06 -18.38
C HIS A 164 16.62 16.72 -17.61
N LEU A 165 16.29 15.66 -18.34
CA LEU A 165 16.88 14.35 -18.14
C LEU A 165 17.35 13.83 -19.52
N THR A 166 18.39 14.47 -20.07
CA THR A 166 19.21 13.82 -21.08
C THR A 166 20.12 12.84 -20.35
N LEU A 167 19.81 11.55 -20.48
CA LEU A 167 20.77 10.50 -20.14
C LEU A 167 22.03 10.72 -20.98
N PRO A 168 23.24 10.70 -20.39
CA PRO A 168 24.47 10.73 -21.17
C PRO A 168 24.53 9.43 -21.98
N THR A 169 24.29 9.53 -23.30
CA THR A 169 24.63 8.46 -24.23
C THR A 169 26.15 8.30 -24.21
N LYS A 170 26.65 7.20 -23.63
CA LYS A 170 28.01 6.78 -23.87
C LYS A 170 28.16 6.49 -25.36
N SER A 171 28.81 7.38 -26.08
CA SER A 171 29.43 7.05 -27.36
C SER A 171 30.67 6.22 -27.07
N SER A 172 30.76 5.05 -27.70
CA SER A 172 31.90 4.15 -27.81
C SER A 172 33.18 4.84 -28.25
#